data_168b998c0bc969bc59159c3dcc3b9f8f
#
_entry.id   168b998c0bc969bc59159c3dcc3b9f8f
#
_cell.length_a   1.000
_cell.length_b   1.000
_cell.length_c   1.000
_cell.angle_alpha   90.00
_cell.angle_beta   90.00
_cell.angle_gamma   90.00
#
_symmetry.space_group_name_H-M   'P 1'
#
loop_
_entity.id
_entity.type
_entity.pdbx_description
1 polymer ?
#
loop_
_entity_poly.entity_id
_entity_poly.type
_entity_poly.pdbx_seq_one_letter_code
_entity_poly.pdbx_strand_id
1 'polypeptide(L)'
;MAALSGCANLALTNLTPSSLPENPSGIYTFTLRVTPKSSAVVADSITPHIVVGAENHDMKRSEVSTEIFEYDYRLPAYQNEIGYYYLVDYHTESGLGSGAHQAYTPLSHAAIVSRQVLSIEVNRGPVGARIGVLGRGFTPRDLIGFDGTAVRTVYESPTSLGFFVPPFPPGRTYKVTLSSAAGNSFVGTFRIDSSDVAADPASLALAPGQKQVLTFTVSHPAPAGGLLLDVTTDIPESVIMPEVVVPEGQTTVAVTVEGGKPGSGSLFLKGYGSGEVTVPVTVSAAR
;
A
#
# COMPACT_ATOMS: atom_id res chain seq x y z
N MET A 1 1.67 23.71 37.13
CA MET A 1 0.24 23.38 37.02
C MET A 1 0.12 21.87 36.85
N ALA A 2 -0.41 21.18 37.88
CA ALA A 2 -0.59 19.74 37.81
C ALA A 2 -1.80 19.45 36.89
N ALA A 3 -1.55 18.75 35.79
CA ALA A 3 -2.62 18.20 34.96
C ALA A 3 -3.32 17.11 35.78
N LEU A 4 -4.55 17.34 36.19
CA LEU A 4 -5.44 16.32 36.71
C LEU A 4 -5.74 15.33 35.57
N SER A 5 -4.98 14.24 35.52
CA SER A 5 -5.28 13.07 34.74
C SER A 5 -6.50 12.39 35.39
N GLY A 6 -7.70 12.83 35.05
CA GLY A 6 -8.92 12.10 35.36
C GLY A 6 -8.84 10.74 34.68
N CYS A 7 -9.19 9.67 35.39
CA CYS A 7 -9.33 8.33 34.79
C CYS A 7 -10.39 8.39 33.69
N ALA A 8 -9.96 8.57 32.45
CA ALA A 8 -10.87 8.60 31.32
C ALA A 8 -11.40 7.17 31.09
N ASN A 9 -12.72 6.99 31.25
CA ASN A 9 -13.42 5.71 31.02
C ASN A 9 -13.41 5.33 29.51
N LEU A 10 -13.04 6.27 28.63
CA LEU A 10 -12.90 6.07 27.19
C LEU A 10 -11.47 6.40 26.72
N ALA A 11 -10.98 5.66 25.73
CA ALA A 11 -9.86 6.08 24.90
C ALA A 11 -10.40 6.64 23.60
N LEU A 12 -10.01 7.88 23.29
CA LEU A 12 -10.32 8.56 22.04
C LEU A 12 -9.06 8.58 21.17
N THR A 13 -9.14 8.00 19.98
CA THR A 13 -8.01 7.98 19.03
C THR A 13 -8.46 8.67 17.74
N ASN A 14 -7.85 9.82 17.45
CA ASN A 14 -8.02 10.49 16.17
C ASN A 14 -7.35 9.66 15.07
N LEU A 15 -8.14 9.16 14.11
CA LEU A 15 -7.67 8.40 12.96
C LEU A 15 -7.59 9.25 11.69
N THR A 16 -8.04 10.50 11.73
CA THR A 16 -7.94 11.44 10.61
C THR A 16 -6.50 11.86 10.40
N PRO A 17 -5.94 11.70 9.20
CA PRO A 17 -4.59 12.17 8.89
C PRO A 17 -4.46 13.69 9.05
N SER A 18 -3.30 14.15 9.50
CA SER A 18 -2.98 15.59 9.57
C SER A 18 -2.79 16.26 8.20
N SER A 19 -2.69 15.44 7.13
CA SER A 19 -2.59 15.90 5.75
C SER A 19 -3.60 15.11 4.91
N LEU A 20 -4.51 15.81 4.26
CA LEU A 20 -5.56 15.25 3.40
C LEU A 20 -5.30 15.67 1.96
N PRO A 21 -5.26 14.73 0.99
CA PRO A 21 -5.14 15.09 -0.41
C PRO A 21 -6.36 15.89 -0.85
N GLU A 22 -6.13 16.90 -1.69
CA GLU A 22 -7.21 17.68 -2.28
C GLU A 22 -8.22 16.78 -2.99
N ASN A 23 -9.49 16.94 -2.64
CA ASN A 23 -10.59 16.20 -3.22
C ASN A 23 -11.47 17.15 -4.05
N PRO A 24 -11.70 16.89 -5.35
CA PRO A 24 -12.55 17.73 -6.19
C PRO A 24 -13.99 17.89 -5.68
N SER A 25 -14.51 16.94 -4.89
CA SER A 25 -15.84 17.08 -4.25
C SER A 25 -15.83 18.08 -3.08
N GLY A 26 -14.66 18.44 -2.57
CA GLY A 26 -14.52 19.24 -1.36
C GLY A 26 -14.98 18.54 -0.08
N ILE A 27 -15.28 17.23 -0.13
CA ILE A 27 -15.77 16.46 1.02
C ILE A 27 -14.62 15.65 1.60
N TYR A 28 -14.44 15.74 2.93
CA TYR A 28 -13.39 15.07 3.68
C TYR A 28 -13.99 14.30 4.86
N THR A 29 -13.63 13.02 4.97
CA THR A 29 -14.10 12.15 6.06
C THR A 29 -13.20 12.24 7.26
N PHE A 30 -13.76 12.62 8.40
CA PHE A 30 -13.11 12.65 9.71
C PHE A 30 -13.46 11.39 10.47
N THR A 31 -12.46 10.73 11.05
CA THR A 31 -12.60 9.41 11.66
C THR A 31 -12.07 9.40 13.08
N LEU A 32 -12.91 8.95 14.00
CA LEU A 32 -12.61 8.76 15.42
C LEU A 32 -12.78 7.30 15.81
N ARG A 33 -11.82 6.75 16.55
CA ARG A 33 -12.01 5.49 17.29
C ARG A 33 -12.32 5.81 18.75
N VAL A 34 -13.38 5.20 19.26
CA VAL A 34 -13.80 5.27 20.67
C VAL A 34 -13.72 3.88 21.28
N THR A 35 -12.80 3.68 22.22
CA THR A 35 -12.62 2.39 22.90
C THR A 35 -12.95 2.53 24.38
N PRO A 36 -14.00 1.84 24.91
CA PRO A 36 -14.29 1.79 26.33
C PRO A 36 -13.12 1.17 27.12
N LYS A 37 -12.68 1.83 28.18
CA LYS A 37 -11.65 1.31 29.11
C LYS A 37 -12.24 0.72 30.39
N SER A 38 -13.54 0.87 30.60
CA SER A 38 -14.25 0.38 31.77
C SER A 38 -15.51 -0.32 31.33
N SER A 39 -15.83 -1.45 31.99
CA SER A 39 -17.10 -2.17 31.81
C SER A 39 -18.31 -1.39 32.31
N ALA A 40 -18.09 -0.31 33.08
CA ALA A 40 -19.16 0.58 33.55
C ALA A 40 -19.70 1.48 32.43
N VAL A 41 -18.99 1.61 31.30
CA VAL A 41 -19.45 2.42 30.15
C VAL A 41 -20.61 1.69 29.45
N VAL A 42 -21.72 2.36 29.28
CA VAL A 42 -22.88 1.85 28.54
C VAL A 42 -22.60 2.08 27.04
N ALA A 43 -22.34 1.01 26.30
CA ALA A 43 -21.89 1.09 24.90
C ALA A 43 -22.87 1.85 24.01
N ASP A 44 -24.17 1.69 24.19
CA ASP A 44 -25.22 2.35 23.40
C ASP A 44 -25.43 3.83 23.77
N SER A 45 -24.82 4.29 24.87
CA SER A 45 -24.86 5.70 25.27
C SER A 45 -23.74 6.55 24.64
N ILE A 46 -22.80 5.94 23.91
CA ILE A 46 -21.67 6.63 23.29
C ILE A 46 -22.16 7.41 22.08
N THR A 47 -22.14 8.74 22.20
CA THR A 47 -22.57 9.68 21.14
C THR A 47 -21.40 10.60 20.78
N PRO A 48 -20.63 10.26 19.76
CA PRO A 48 -19.51 11.08 19.32
C PRO A 48 -19.96 12.22 18.42
N HIS A 49 -19.29 13.34 18.58
CA HIS A 49 -19.45 14.55 17.80
C HIS A 49 -18.08 15.02 17.31
N ILE A 50 -18.07 15.73 16.20
CA ILE A 50 -16.91 16.52 15.73
C ILE A 50 -17.27 17.99 15.82
N VAL A 51 -16.36 18.79 16.37
CA VAL A 51 -16.48 20.25 16.40
C VAL A 51 -15.52 20.82 15.38
N VAL A 52 -16.07 21.51 14.39
CA VAL A 52 -15.32 22.21 13.33
C VAL A 52 -15.71 23.69 13.37
N GLY A 53 -14.74 24.58 13.54
CA GLY A 53 -15.02 25.98 13.78
C GLY A 53 -15.74 26.17 15.12
N ALA A 54 -16.99 26.59 15.11
CA ALA A 54 -17.83 26.69 16.31
C ALA A 54 -19.08 25.77 16.20
N GLU A 55 -19.13 24.90 15.22
CA GLU A 55 -20.29 24.04 14.95
C GLU A 55 -20.01 22.62 15.42
N ASN A 56 -21.03 22.04 16.07
CA ASN A 56 -21.02 20.66 16.57
C ASN A 56 -21.83 19.79 15.60
N HIS A 57 -21.24 18.69 15.16
CA HIS A 57 -21.85 17.75 14.20
C HIS A 57 -21.83 16.34 14.74
N ASP A 58 -22.95 15.63 14.61
CA ASP A 58 -23.08 14.23 15.01
C ASP A 58 -22.29 13.32 14.06
N MET A 59 -21.50 12.41 14.64
CA MET A 59 -20.79 11.41 13.86
C MET A 59 -21.63 10.14 13.71
N LYS A 60 -21.52 9.48 12.57
CA LYS A 60 -22.16 8.20 12.29
C LYS A 60 -21.22 7.05 12.59
N ARG A 61 -21.76 5.95 13.11
CA ARG A 61 -20.99 4.72 13.29
C ARG A 61 -20.61 4.15 11.91
N SER A 62 -19.35 3.78 11.77
CA SER A 62 -18.86 3.17 10.53
C SER A 62 -19.43 1.76 10.33
N GLU A 63 -19.70 1.38 9.08
CA GLU A 63 -20.17 0.04 8.73
C GLU A 63 -19.10 -1.05 8.97
N VAL A 64 -17.84 -0.64 9.07
CA VAL A 64 -16.70 -1.56 9.20
C VAL A 64 -16.41 -1.96 10.65
N SER A 65 -16.76 -1.11 11.62
CA SER A 65 -16.43 -1.35 13.03
C SER A 65 -17.37 -0.59 13.97
N THR A 66 -17.77 -1.24 15.05
CA THR A 66 -18.63 -0.63 16.10
C THR A 66 -17.90 0.43 16.93
N GLU A 67 -16.57 0.46 16.92
CA GLU A 67 -15.74 1.42 17.64
C GLU A 67 -15.34 2.64 16.80
N ILE A 68 -15.61 2.61 15.49
CA ILE A 68 -15.22 3.68 14.56
C ILE A 68 -16.42 4.53 14.21
N PHE A 69 -16.23 5.83 14.26
CA PHE A 69 -17.24 6.84 13.91
C PHE A 69 -16.68 7.79 12.86
N GLU A 70 -17.52 8.21 11.93
CA GLU A 70 -17.15 8.97 10.76
C GLU A 70 -18.08 10.17 10.56
N TYR A 71 -17.54 11.25 10.03
CA TYR A 71 -18.29 12.42 9.61
C TYR A 71 -17.70 12.99 8.32
N ASP A 72 -18.55 13.20 7.33
CA ASP A 72 -18.18 13.82 6.06
C ASP A 72 -18.40 15.32 6.13
N TYR A 73 -17.29 16.08 6.21
CA TYR A 73 -17.30 17.53 6.25
C TYR A 73 -17.05 18.10 4.85
N ARG A 74 -17.93 19.01 4.42
CA ARG A 74 -17.72 19.80 3.19
C ARG A 74 -16.92 21.05 3.50
N LEU A 75 -15.68 21.08 3.04
CA LEU A 75 -14.79 22.23 3.24
C LEU A 75 -15.28 23.43 2.40
N PRO A 76 -15.41 24.61 2.99
CA PRO A 76 -15.67 25.85 2.25
C PRO A 76 -14.58 26.12 1.22
N ALA A 77 -14.97 26.70 0.07
CA ALA A 77 -14.02 27.12 -0.95
C ALA A 77 -12.96 28.08 -0.34
N TYR A 78 -11.72 27.95 -0.77
CA TYR A 78 -10.57 28.74 -0.33
C TYR A 78 -9.98 28.40 1.04
N GLN A 79 -10.50 27.42 1.75
CA GLN A 79 -9.84 26.89 2.94
C GLN A 79 -8.95 25.72 2.55
N ASN A 80 -7.75 25.68 3.08
CA ASN A 80 -6.75 24.63 2.88
C ASN A 80 -6.31 23.97 4.19
N GLU A 81 -6.97 24.31 5.30
CA GLU A 81 -6.73 23.75 6.62
C GLU A 81 -8.03 23.71 7.41
N ILE A 82 -8.21 22.65 8.20
CA ILE A 82 -9.37 22.43 9.06
C ILE A 82 -8.89 22.22 10.48
N GLY A 83 -9.28 23.12 11.39
CA GLY A 83 -9.12 22.94 12.82
C GLY A 83 -10.34 22.23 13.40
N TYR A 84 -10.15 21.14 14.14
CA TYR A 84 -11.24 20.35 14.71
C TYR A 84 -10.82 19.62 15.97
N TYR A 85 -11.81 19.20 16.76
CA TYR A 85 -11.63 18.24 17.85
C TYR A 85 -12.88 17.35 17.96
N TYR A 86 -12.74 16.23 18.66
CA TYR A 86 -13.85 15.33 18.90
C TYR A 86 -14.34 15.48 20.33
N LEU A 87 -15.66 15.40 20.48
CA LEU A 87 -16.39 15.41 21.72
C LEU A 87 -17.21 14.15 21.79
N VAL A 88 -17.23 13.45 22.94
CA VAL A 88 -17.97 12.22 23.11
C VAL A 88 -18.77 12.29 24.41
N ASP A 89 -20.07 12.28 24.27
CA ASP A 89 -21.00 12.11 25.39
C ASP A 89 -21.24 10.64 25.64
N TYR A 90 -21.26 10.21 26.90
CA TYR A 90 -21.51 8.82 27.28
C TYR A 90 -22.02 8.71 28.71
N HIS A 91 -22.65 7.58 29.03
CA HIS A 91 -23.07 7.25 30.37
C HIS A 91 -22.27 6.10 30.98
N THR A 92 -22.15 6.12 32.28
CA THR A 92 -21.63 4.98 33.04
C THR A 92 -22.69 4.47 34.00
N GLU A 93 -22.77 3.15 34.16
CA GLU A 93 -23.59 2.47 35.15
C GLU A 93 -22.70 1.62 36.05
N SER A 94 -22.90 1.75 37.35
CA SER A 94 -22.22 0.94 38.34
C SER A 94 -23.21 0.61 39.48
N GLY A 95 -22.86 -0.33 40.34
CA GLY A 95 -23.67 -0.65 41.53
C GLY A 95 -23.91 0.53 42.49
N LEU A 96 -23.26 1.68 42.27
CA LEU A 96 -23.38 2.92 43.06
C LEU A 96 -24.18 4.02 42.33
N GLY A 97 -24.68 3.78 41.11
CA GLY A 97 -25.49 4.72 40.36
C GLY A 97 -25.06 4.87 38.88
N SER A 98 -25.81 5.71 38.15
CA SER A 98 -25.53 6.09 36.76
C SER A 98 -25.04 7.55 36.70
N GLY A 99 -24.14 7.85 35.75
CA GLY A 99 -23.63 9.20 35.57
C GLY A 99 -23.42 9.53 34.08
N ALA A 100 -23.74 10.79 33.71
CA ALA A 100 -23.43 11.33 32.40
C ALA A 100 -22.02 11.92 32.42
N HIS A 101 -21.25 11.65 31.35
CA HIS A 101 -19.87 12.08 31.20
C HIS A 101 -19.62 12.61 29.81
N GLN A 102 -18.57 13.40 29.69
CA GLN A 102 -18.09 13.95 28.43
C GLN A 102 -16.57 13.78 28.35
N ALA A 103 -16.09 13.33 27.19
CA ALA A 103 -14.67 13.24 26.86
C ALA A 103 -14.38 13.99 25.57
N TYR A 104 -13.18 14.55 25.46
CA TYR A 104 -12.78 15.31 24.26
C TYR A 104 -11.31 15.04 23.90
N THR A 105 -10.99 15.23 22.63
CA THR A 105 -9.60 15.18 22.14
C THR A 105 -9.00 16.60 22.17
N PRO A 106 -7.67 16.72 22.16
CA PRO A 106 -7.03 17.99 21.87
C PRO A 106 -7.43 18.52 20.48
N LEU A 107 -7.32 19.85 20.31
CA LEU A 107 -7.49 20.48 19.00
C LEU A 107 -6.48 19.88 18.01
N SER A 108 -6.98 19.44 16.88
CA SER A 108 -6.21 18.86 15.78
C SER A 108 -6.38 19.72 14.53
N HIS A 109 -5.41 19.62 13.63
CA HIS A 109 -5.43 20.32 12.35
C HIS A 109 -5.24 19.31 11.22
N ALA A 110 -6.01 19.46 10.14
CA ALA A 110 -5.84 18.73 8.90
C ALA A 110 -5.59 19.71 7.76
N ALA A 111 -4.40 19.64 7.17
CA ALA A 111 -4.04 20.47 6.02
C ALA A 111 -4.49 19.79 4.71
N ILE A 112 -5.09 20.57 3.80
CA ILE A 112 -5.43 20.10 2.47
C ILE A 112 -4.21 20.29 1.57
N VAL A 113 -3.70 19.21 1.04
CA VAL A 113 -2.52 19.19 0.18
C VAL A 113 -2.95 19.01 -1.26
N SER A 114 -2.67 20.02 -2.09
CA SER A 114 -2.90 19.92 -3.53
C SER A 114 -2.11 18.76 -4.10
N ARG A 115 -2.82 17.85 -4.78
CA ARG A 115 -2.23 16.70 -5.43
C ARG A 115 -1.67 17.11 -6.78
N GLN A 116 -0.40 16.83 -7.00
CA GLN A 116 0.26 17.10 -8.27
C GLN A 116 1.27 16.00 -8.59
N VAL A 117 1.12 15.38 -9.76
CA VAL A 117 2.18 14.57 -10.36
C VAL A 117 3.10 15.51 -11.12
N LEU A 118 4.39 15.48 -10.81
CA LEU A 118 5.40 16.32 -11.46
C LEU A 118 6.05 15.60 -12.64
N SER A 119 6.58 14.39 -12.42
CA SER A 119 7.30 13.64 -13.44
C SER A 119 7.46 12.16 -13.09
N ILE A 120 7.70 11.36 -14.13
CA ILE A 120 8.35 10.05 -14.01
C ILE A 120 9.86 10.31 -14.08
N GLU A 121 10.66 9.70 -13.21
CA GLU A 121 12.12 9.91 -13.16
C GLU A 121 12.80 9.55 -14.48
N VAL A 122 12.41 8.41 -15.06
CA VAL A 122 12.82 7.99 -16.41
C VAL A 122 11.62 7.46 -17.17
N ASN A 123 11.58 7.66 -18.48
CA ASN A 123 10.44 7.31 -19.33
C ASN A 123 10.65 6.01 -20.12
N ARG A 124 11.69 5.23 -19.80
CA ARG A 124 11.98 3.93 -20.40
C ARG A 124 12.80 3.06 -19.46
N GLY A 125 12.70 1.75 -19.65
CA GLY A 125 13.45 0.75 -18.90
C GLY A 125 12.96 -0.67 -19.18
N PRO A 126 13.70 -1.69 -18.70
CA PRO A 126 13.32 -3.09 -18.87
C PRO A 126 12.18 -3.46 -17.91
N VAL A 127 11.53 -4.59 -18.21
CA VAL A 127 10.60 -5.26 -17.29
C VAL A 127 11.27 -5.47 -15.92
N GLY A 128 10.53 -5.26 -14.83
CA GLY A 128 11.03 -5.41 -13.46
C GLY A 128 11.86 -4.24 -12.93
N ALA A 129 12.20 -3.24 -13.74
CA ALA A 129 12.87 -2.02 -13.27
C ALA A 129 11.96 -1.27 -12.29
N ARG A 130 12.53 -0.79 -11.18
CA ARG A 130 11.83 0.12 -10.26
C ARG A 130 12.00 1.54 -10.75
N ILE A 131 10.91 2.24 -10.93
CA ILE A 131 10.86 3.60 -11.50
C ILE A 131 10.17 4.52 -10.50
N GLY A 132 10.76 5.67 -10.23
CA GLY A 132 10.19 6.70 -9.37
C GLY A 132 9.19 7.60 -10.10
N VAL A 133 8.18 8.01 -9.38
CA VAL A 133 7.22 9.07 -9.75
C VAL A 133 7.29 10.15 -8.69
N LEU A 134 7.65 11.36 -9.09
CA LEU A 134 7.74 12.52 -8.22
C LEU A 134 6.44 13.33 -8.30
N GLY A 135 6.03 13.88 -7.16
CA GLY A 135 4.82 14.66 -7.08
C GLY A 135 4.56 15.25 -5.69
N ARG A 136 3.28 15.46 -5.39
CA ARG A 136 2.80 15.91 -4.08
C ARG A 136 1.45 15.27 -3.77
N GLY A 137 1.17 15.08 -2.48
CA GLY A 137 -0.11 14.57 -1.99
C GLY A 137 -0.34 13.09 -2.29
N PHE A 138 0.72 12.31 -2.46
CA PHE A 138 0.61 10.86 -2.60
C PHE A 138 0.22 10.20 -1.29
N THR A 139 -0.51 9.10 -1.39
CA THR A 139 -0.99 8.30 -0.26
C THR A 139 -0.65 6.82 -0.47
N PRO A 140 -0.61 6.01 0.61
CA PRO A 140 -0.38 4.55 0.51
C PRO A 140 -1.44 3.79 -0.32
N ARG A 141 -2.57 4.43 -0.63
CA ARG A 141 -3.65 3.83 -1.44
C ARG A 141 -3.54 4.13 -2.93
N ASP A 142 -2.56 4.92 -3.32
CA ASP A 142 -2.35 5.29 -4.72
C ASP A 142 -1.71 4.15 -5.48
N LEU A 143 -2.21 3.89 -6.68
CA LEU A 143 -1.74 2.83 -7.55
C LEU A 143 -1.33 3.40 -8.91
N ILE A 144 -0.21 2.93 -9.42
CA ILE A 144 0.20 3.20 -10.80
C ILE A 144 -0.43 2.16 -11.72
N GLY A 145 -0.88 2.62 -12.88
CA GLY A 145 -1.44 1.77 -13.93
C GLY A 145 -0.73 1.98 -15.27
N PHE A 146 -0.60 0.89 -16.02
CA PHE A 146 -0.13 0.86 -17.41
C PHE A 146 -1.30 0.49 -18.33
N ASP A 147 -1.70 1.39 -19.22
CA ASP A 147 -2.87 1.24 -20.11
C ASP A 147 -4.12 0.74 -19.35
N GLY A 148 -4.31 1.21 -18.10
CA GLY A 148 -5.43 0.85 -17.26
C GLY A 148 -5.24 -0.40 -16.38
N THR A 149 -4.15 -1.14 -16.55
CA THR A 149 -3.82 -2.28 -15.68
C THR A 149 -2.98 -1.79 -14.50
N ALA A 150 -3.44 -2.06 -13.27
CA ALA A 150 -2.69 -1.72 -12.07
C ALA A 150 -1.39 -2.52 -11.99
N VAL A 151 -0.29 -1.87 -11.60
CA VAL A 151 1.02 -2.47 -11.43
C VAL A 151 1.49 -2.38 -9.97
N ARG A 152 2.48 -3.19 -9.60
CA ARG A 152 3.08 -3.16 -8.27
C ARG A 152 3.59 -1.75 -7.99
N THR A 153 2.96 -1.07 -7.05
CA THR A 153 3.27 0.29 -6.63
C THR A 153 3.80 0.28 -5.21
N VAL A 154 4.82 1.09 -4.94
CA VAL A 154 5.43 1.26 -3.61
C VAL A 154 5.26 2.72 -3.20
N TYR A 155 4.56 2.94 -2.09
CA TYR A 155 4.50 4.25 -1.46
C TYR A 155 5.80 4.51 -0.69
N GLU A 156 6.50 5.58 -0.99
CA GLU A 156 7.74 5.98 -0.33
C GLU A 156 7.51 7.17 0.60
N SER A 157 6.82 8.18 0.10
CA SER A 157 6.51 9.40 0.83
C SER A 157 5.35 10.16 0.18
N PRO A 158 4.82 11.22 0.81
CA PRO A 158 3.83 12.10 0.17
C PRO A 158 4.30 12.76 -1.13
N THR A 159 5.60 12.67 -1.45
CA THR A 159 6.20 13.29 -2.64
C THR A 159 6.81 12.28 -3.62
N SER A 160 6.85 11.00 -3.25
CA SER A 160 7.48 9.94 -4.06
C SER A 160 6.68 8.64 -4.02
N LEU A 161 6.43 8.07 -5.20
CA LEU A 161 5.96 6.70 -5.40
C LEU A 161 6.98 5.95 -6.26
N GLY A 162 7.15 4.67 -6.00
CA GLY A 162 7.85 3.76 -6.91
C GLY A 162 6.88 2.80 -7.58
N PHE A 163 7.16 2.35 -8.79
CA PHE A 163 6.48 1.24 -9.41
C PHE A 163 7.46 0.30 -10.11
N PHE A 164 7.06 -0.96 -10.28
CA PHE A 164 7.82 -1.91 -11.06
C PHE A 164 7.23 -2.04 -12.46
N VAL A 165 8.11 -1.98 -13.48
CA VAL A 165 7.71 -2.11 -14.88
C VAL A 165 7.11 -3.49 -15.11
N PRO A 166 5.86 -3.59 -15.58
CA PRO A 166 5.16 -4.87 -15.72
C PRO A 166 5.71 -5.70 -16.89
N PRO A 167 5.47 -7.03 -16.91
CA PRO A 167 5.91 -7.93 -17.97
C PRO A 167 5.04 -7.80 -19.23
N PHE A 168 4.92 -6.58 -19.75
CA PHE A 168 4.22 -6.28 -21.00
C PHE A 168 5.17 -6.34 -22.19
N PRO A 169 4.66 -6.49 -23.42
CA PRO A 169 5.48 -6.60 -24.63
C PRO A 169 6.49 -5.45 -24.76
N PRO A 170 7.78 -5.74 -24.93
CA PRO A 170 8.81 -4.72 -25.10
C PRO A 170 8.70 -3.99 -26.43
N GLY A 171 9.43 -2.86 -26.55
CA GLY A 171 9.47 -2.04 -27.75
C GLY A 171 8.26 -1.11 -27.93
N ARG A 172 7.27 -1.17 -27.03
CA ARG A 172 6.07 -0.34 -27.04
C ARG A 172 6.12 0.75 -25.97
N THR A 173 5.33 1.80 -26.21
CA THR A 173 5.08 2.88 -25.25
C THR A 173 3.69 2.72 -24.66
N TYR A 174 3.62 2.77 -23.32
CA TYR A 174 2.42 2.59 -22.53
C TYR A 174 2.02 3.89 -21.85
N LYS A 175 0.73 4.12 -21.71
CA LYS A 175 0.20 5.23 -20.93
C LYS A 175 0.30 4.90 -19.45
N VAL A 176 0.97 5.77 -18.69
CA VAL A 176 1.08 5.63 -17.23
C VAL A 176 0.06 6.54 -16.57
N THR A 177 -0.71 5.99 -15.65
CA THR A 177 -1.74 6.69 -14.88
C THR A 177 -1.56 6.47 -13.39
N LEU A 178 -2.01 7.42 -12.59
CA LEU A 178 -2.14 7.32 -11.15
C LEU A 178 -3.62 7.16 -10.82
N SER A 179 -3.99 6.05 -10.21
CA SER A 179 -5.32 5.79 -9.67
C SER A 179 -5.35 6.12 -8.18
N SER A 180 -6.33 6.87 -7.75
CA SER A 180 -6.46 7.37 -6.38
C SER A 180 -7.91 7.55 -5.96
N ALA A 181 -8.16 7.85 -4.69
CA ALA A 181 -9.49 8.22 -4.19
C ALA A 181 -10.10 9.44 -4.92
N ALA A 182 -9.25 10.35 -5.44
CA ALA A 182 -9.66 11.52 -6.22
C ALA A 182 -9.88 11.23 -7.71
N GLY A 183 -9.78 9.95 -8.15
CA GLY A 183 -9.89 9.54 -9.54
C GLY A 183 -8.54 9.23 -10.19
N ASN A 184 -8.56 9.09 -11.52
CA ASN A 184 -7.39 8.74 -12.32
C ASN A 184 -6.75 9.99 -12.92
N SER A 185 -5.44 10.12 -12.74
CA SER A 185 -4.62 11.20 -13.34
C SER A 185 -3.62 10.64 -14.33
N PHE A 186 -3.37 11.36 -15.42
CA PHE A 186 -2.31 11.03 -16.35
C PHE A 186 -0.96 11.41 -15.72
N VAL A 187 0.01 10.47 -15.72
CA VAL A 187 1.36 10.66 -15.19
C VAL A 187 2.34 10.90 -16.31
N GLY A 188 2.22 10.16 -17.41
CA GLY A 188 3.12 10.23 -18.54
C GLY A 188 3.03 9.00 -19.43
N THR A 189 4.06 8.81 -20.24
CA THR A 189 4.23 7.61 -21.04
C THR A 189 5.54 6.92 -20.69
N PHE A 190 5.57 5.59 -20.76
CA PHE A 190 6.75 4.79 -20.48
C PHE A 190 6.98 3.76 -21.58
N ARG A 191 8.22 3.67 -22.08
CA ARG A 191 8.61 2.66 -23.07
C ARG A 191 9.27 1.49 -22.36
N ILE A 192 8.76 0.30 -22.61
CA ILE A 192 9.39 -0.93 -22.10
C ILE A 192 10.50 -1.33 -23.08
N ASP A 193 11.72 -1.43 -22.57
CA ASP A 193 12.88 -1.89 -23.33
C ASP A 193 12.96 -3.42 -23.30
N SER A 194 13.43 -4.02 -24.39
CA SER A 194 13.69 -5.45 -24.40
C SER A 194 14.89 -5.78 -23.50
N SER A 195 14.78 -6.88 -22.77
CA SER A 195 15.86 -7.43 -21.95
C SER A 195 15.76 -8.95 -22.01
N ASP A 196 16.90 -9.62 -22.26
CA ASP A 196 16.95 -11.07 -22.22
C ASP A 196 17.35 -11.55 -20.84
N VAL A 197 16.78 -12.69 -20.42
CA VAL A 197 17.13 -13.39 -19.18
C VAL A 197 17.48 -14.81 -19.51
N ALA A 198 18.59 -15.28 -18.96
CA ALA A 198 18.99 -16.70 -18.99
C ALA A 198 18.98 -17.26 -17.56
N ALA A 199 18.66 -18.54 -17.43
CA ALA A 199 18.67 -19.26 -16.14
C ALA A 199 19.65 -20.44 -16.22
N ASP A 200 20.47 -20.61 -15.20
CA ASP A 200 21.41 -21.72 -15.07
C ASP A 200 21.34 -22.33 -13.65
N PRO A 201 21.08 -23.63 -13.53
CA PRO A 201 20.83 -24.60 -14.57
C PRO A 201 19.50 -24.39 -15.33
N ALA A 202 19.41 -24.87 -16.56
CA ALA A 202 18.23 -24.76 -17.41
C ALA A 202 17.04 -25.61 -16.92
N SER A 203 17.24 -26.49 -15.91
CA SER A 203 16.20 -27.26 -15.24
C SER A 203 16.65 -27.63 -13.83
N LEU A 204 15.69 -27.90 -12.96
CA LEU A 204 15.93 -28.30 -11.57
C LEU A 204 15.36 -29.68 -11.29
N ALA A 205 16.17 -30.54 -10.66
CA ALA A 205 15.74 -31.86 -10.16
C ALA A 205 16.10 -31.94 -8.66
N LEU A 206 15.07 -31.94 -7.81
CA LEU A 206 15.22 -31.80 -6.34
C LEU A 206 14.53 -32.98 -5.63
N ALA A 207 15.01 -33.27 -4.44
CA ALA A 207 14.24 -34.01 -3.45
C ALA A 207 13.57 -33.04 -2.46
N PRO A 208 12.52 -33.44 -1.72
CA PRO A 208 11.94 -32.62 -0.67
C PRO A 208 13.02 -32.18 0.35
N GLY A 209 13.10 -30.87 0.64
CA GLY A 209 14.11 -30.26 1.49
C GLY A 209 15.49 -30.08 0.86
N GLN A 210 15.72 -30.60 -0.35
CA GLN A 210 16.98 -30.39 -1.07
C GLN A 210 17.05 -28.95 -1.60
N LYS A 211 18.25 -28.34 -1.49
CA LYS A 211 18.53 -26.99 -1.95
C LYS A 211 19.46 -27.00 -3.14
N GLN A 212 19.15 -26.19 -4.15
CA GLN A 212 19.97 -25.99 -5.33
C GLN A 212 20.04 -24.52 -5.67
N VAL A 213 21.18 -24.06 -6.13
CA VAL A 213 21.36 -22.66 -6.58
C VAL A 213 20.87 -22.57 -8.02
N LEU A 214 20.05 -21.55 -8.28
CA LEU A 214 19.60 -21.13 -9.61
C LEU A 214 20.12 -19.72 -9.86
N THR A 215 20.88 -19.52 -10.92
CA THR A 215 21.46 -18.23 -11.30
C THR A 215 20.70 -17.66 -12.48
N PHE A 216 20.26 -16.41 -12.34
CA PHE A 216 19.68 -15.64 -13.43
C PHE A 216 20.71 -14.65 -13.95
N THR A 217 20.79 -14.52 -15.29
CA THR A 217 21.66 -13.56 -15.98
C THR A 217 20.82 -12.69 -16.90
N VAL A 218 20.94 -11.37 -16.75
CA VAL A 218 20.26 -10.37 -17.59
C VAL A 218 21.25 -9.76 -18.58
N SER A 219 20.76 -9.34 -19.73
CA SER A 219 21.61 -8.82 -20.84
C SER A 219 22.27 -7.48 -20.54
N HIS A 220 21.76 -6.71 -19.61
CA HIS A 220 22.26 -5.37 -19.24
C HIS A 220 22.33 -5.23 -17.72
N PRO A 221 23.22 -4.40 -17.16
CA PRO A 221 23.26 -4.12 -15.74
C PRO A 221 21.91 -3.62 -15.21
N ALA A 222 21.51 -4.12 -14.05
CA ALA A 222 20.27 -3.69 -13.39
C ALA A 222 20.31 -2.17 -13.11
N PRO A 223 19.20 -1.45 -13.34
CA PRO A 223 19.09 -0.02 -13.08
C PRO A 223 19.18 0.30 -11.59
N ALA A 224 19.20 1.60 -11.25
CA ALA A 224 19.12 2.08 -9.89
C ALA A 224 17.90 1.48 -9.17
N GLY A 225 18.10 1.00 -7.94
CA GLY A 225 17.09 0.29 -7.18
C GLY A 225 16.93 -1.21 -7.51
N GLY A 226 17.76 -1.74 -8.42
CA GLY A 226 17.76 -3.15 -8.82
C GLY A 226 16.72 -3.51 -9.88
N LEU A 227 16.72 -4.79 -10.28
CA LEU A 227 15.80 -5.34 -11.28
C LEU A 227 15.07 -6.54 -10.67
N LEU A 228 13.77 -6.40 -10.45
CA LEU A 228 12.91 -7.49 -9.99
C LEU A 228 12.61 -8.44 -11.16
N LEU A 229 12.96 -9.71 -11.01
CA LEU A 229 12.54 -10.77 -11.92
C LEU A 229 11.27 -11.42 -11.37
N ASP A 230 10.14 -11.19 -12.03
CA ASP A 230 8.85 -11.76 -11.64
C ASP A 230 8.79 -13.23 -12.03
N VAL A 231 9.27 -14.09 -11.13
CA VAL A 231 9.29 -15.54 -11.30
C VAL A 231 8.00 -16.13 -10.74
N THR A 232 7.21 -16.74 -11.60
CA THR A 232 5.98 -17.46 -11.22
C THR A 232 6.13 -18.95 -11.41
N THR A 233 5.25 -19.77 -10.81
CA THR A 233 5.27 -21.23 -10.94
C THR A 233 3.86 -21.80 -10.97
N ASP A 234 3.68 -22.91 -11.68
CA ASP A 234 2.47 -23.74 -11.69
C ASP A 234 2.45 -24.80 -10.57
N ILE A 235 3.56 -24.92 -9.83
CA ILE A 235 3.71 -25.88 -8.71
C ILE A 235 4.14 -25.17 -7.40
N PRO A 236 3.34 -24.24 -6.85
CA PRO A 236 3.76 -23.42 -5.72
C PRO A 236 4.05 -24.18 -4.43
N GLU A 237 3.50 -25.39 -4.26
CA GLU A 237 3.80 -26.25 -3.10
C GLU A 237 5.10 -27.05 -3.24
N SER A 238 5.61 -27.18 -4.47
CA SER A 238 6.82 -27.96 -4.78
C SER A 238 8.08 -27.10 -4.87
N VAL A 239 7.94 -25.78 -4.98
CA VAL A 239 9.06 -24.84 -5.13
C VAL A 239 9.02 -23.80 -4.04
N ILE A 240 10.08 -23.71 -3.26
CA ILE A 240 10.27 -22.69 -2.22
C ILE A 240 11.49 -21.85 -2.62
N MET A 241 11.27 -20.58 -2.93
CA MET A 241 12.34 -19.65 -3.30
C MET A 241 12.02 -18.23 -2.86
N PRO A 242 13.05 -17.40 -2.62
CA PRO A 242 12.85 -15.97 -2.32
C PRO A 242 12.46 -15.18 -3.58
N GLU A 243 12.02 -13.95 -3.40
CA GLU A 243 11.89 -12.98 -4.49
C GLU A 243 13.25 -12.76 -5.16
N VAL A 244 13.28 -12.67 -6.49
CA VAL A 244 14.51 -12.58 -7.27
C VAL A 244 14.75 -11.14 -7.67
N VAL A 245 15.77 -10.51 -7.08
CA VAL A 245 16.15 -9.13 -7.41
C VAL A 245 17.62 -9.12 -7.85
N VAL A 246 17.87 -8.73 -9.09
CA VAL A 246 19.24 -8.45 -9.57
C VAL A 246 19.69 -7.14 -8.94
N PRO A 247 20.80 -7.11 -8.17
CA PRO A 247 21.28 -5.88 -7.54
C PRO A 247 21.67 -4.82 -8.56
N GLU A 248 21.53 -3.55 -8.17
CA GLU A 248 21.95 -2.42 -9.01
C GLU A 248 23.37 -2.59 -9.58
N GLY A 249 23.52 -2.32 -10.87
CA GLY A 249 24.77 -2.42 -11.59
C GLY A 249 25.26 -3.85 -11.88
N GLN A 250 24.59 -4.89 -11.36
CA GLN A 250 24.91 -6.29 -11.62
C GLN A 250 24.13 -6.82 -12.82
N THR A 251 24.67 -7.87 -13.44
CA THR A 251 24.01 -8.62 -14.51
C THR A 251 23.58 -10.01 -14.08
N THR A 252 23.88 -10.41 -12.85
CA THR A 252 23.59 -11.76 -12.35
C THR A 252 23.03 -11.72 -10.94
N VAL A 253 22.17 -12.70 -10.63
CA VAL A 253 21.73 -12.98 -9.26
C VAL A 253 21.61 -14.50 -9.07
N ALA A 254 22.12 -14.99 -7.94
CA ALA A 254 22.00 -16.39 -7.55
C ALA A 254 21.00 -16.50 -6.40
N VAL A 255 20.02 -17.39 -6.54
CA VAL A 255 19.02 -17.68 -5.51
C VAL A 255 19.01 -19.15 -5.17
N THR A 256 18.68 -19.47 -3.93
CA THR A 256 18.51 -20.85 -3.49
C THR A 256 17.05 -21.28 -3.71
N VAL A 257 16.86 -22.35 -4.47
CA VAL A 257 15.57 -23.02 -4.65
C VAL A 257 15.56 -24.28 -3.80
N GLU A 258 14.54 -24.46 -2.98
CA GLU A 258 14.35 -25.63 -2.14
C GLU A 258 13.14 -26.46 -2.65
N GLY A 259 13.30 -27.78 -2.73
CA GLY A 259 12.23 -28.70 -3.08
C GLY A 259 11.22 -28.81 -1.92
N GLY A 260 9.95 -28.54 -2.21
CA GLY A 260 8.83 -28.72 -1.30
C GLY A 260 8.16 -30.11 -1.45
N LYS A 261 6.85 -30.14 -1.70
CA LYS A 261 6.13 -31.40 -1.97
C LYS A 261 6.54 -31.99 -3.31
N PRO A 262 6.51 -33.33 -3.45
CA PRO A 262 6.74 -33.98 -4.76
C PRO A 262 5.77 -33.45 -5.83
N GLY A 263 6.32 -33.13 -7.01
CA GLY A 263 5.58 -32.54 -8.12
C GLY A 263 6.47 -32.24 -9.32
N SER A 264 5.89 -31.98 -10.47
CA SER A 264 6.58 -31.59 -11.70
C SER A 264 5.85 -30.43 -12.36
N GLY A 265 6.59 -29.40 -12.75
CA GLY A 265 6.09 -28.19 -13.39
C GLY A 265 7.22 -27.29 -13.80
N SER A 266 7.03 -25.98 -13.77
CA SER A 266 8.02 -25.01 -14.25
C SER A 266 8.02 -23.71 -13.47
N LEU A 267 9.15 -23.03 -13.52
CA LEU A 267 9.24 -21.59 -13.23
C LEU A 267 9.09 -20.83 -14.54
N PHE A 268 8.39 -19.71 -14.50
CA PHE A 268 8.10 -18.87 -15.66
C PHE A 268 8.51 -17.43 -15.39
N LEU A 269 9.21 -16.81 -16.36
CA LEU A 269 9.52 -15.39 -16.37
C LEU A 269 8.93 -14.78 -17.65
N LYS A 270 7.95 -13.91 -17.52
CA LYS A 270 7.26 -13.25 -18.64
C LYS A 270 7.87 -11.89 -18.97
N GLY A 271 7.80 -11.50 -20.24
CA GLY A 271 8.21 -10.17 -20.72
C GLY A 271 9.69 -10.01 -20.98
N TYR A 272 10.45 -11.11 -21.03
CA TYR A 272 11.88 -11.12 -21.37
C TYR A 272 12.14 -11.78 -22.72
N GLY A 273 13.06 -11.18 -23.49
CA GLY A 273 13.41 -11.68 -24.82
C GLY A 273 12.25 -11.66 -25.80
N SER A 274 12.16 -12.69 -26.62
CA SER A 274 11.10 -12.89 -27.62
C SER A 274 9.86 -13.63 -27.07
N GLY A 275 9.84 -13.96 -25.76
CA GLY A 275 8.76 -14.75 -25.18
C GLY A 275 8.88 -14.94 -23.67
N GLU A 276 8.51 -16.11 -23.22
CA GLU A 276 8.58 -16.52 -21.83
C GLU A 276 9.82 -17.42 -21.61
N VAL A 277 10.60 -17.13 -20.58
CA VAL A 277 11.68 -18.00 -20.12
C VAL A 277 11.09 -19.05 -19.18
N THR A 278 11.32 -20.33 -19.48
CA THR A 278 10.79 -21.47 -18.72
C THR A 278 11.93 -22.31 -18.17
N VAL A 279 11.87 -22.61 -16.86
CA VAL A 279 12.81 -23.50 -16.18
C VAL A 279 12.01 -24.68 -15.62
N PRO A 280 12.07 -25.89 -16.26
CA PRO A 280 11.42 -27.08 -15.73
C PRO A 280 11.93 -27.45 -14.35
N VAL A 281 11.01 -27.85 -13.47
CA VAL A 281 11.33 -28.29 -12.11
C VAL A 281 10.64 -29.62 -11.81
N THR A 282 11.40 -30.55 -11.27
CA THR A 282 10.87 -31.83 -10.78
C THR A 282 11.32 -32.00 -9.34
N VAL A 283 10.37 -32.23 -8.45
CA VAL A 283 10.61 -32.64 -7.06
C VAL A 283 10.17 -34.07 -6.92
N SER A 284 11.13 -34.99 -6.77
CA SER A 284 10.87 -36.44 -6.65
C SER A 284 10.79 -36.86 -5.20
N ALA A 285 9.86 -37.75 -4.83
CA ALA A 285 9.85 -38.34 -3.50
C ALA A 285 11.22 -39.01 -3.21
N ALA A 286 11.71 -38.83 -1.98
CA ALA A 286 12.88 -39.57 -1.54
C ALA A 286 12.59 -41.09 -1.67
N ARG A 287 13.51 -41.80 -2.34
CA ARG A 287 13.45 -43.29 -2.42
C ARG A 287 13.77 -43.91 -1.09
#